data_9d07e0f1371c9efae36eb96a264ed2ad
#
_entry.id   9d07e0f1371c9efae36eb96a264ed2ad
#
_cell.length_a   1.000
_cell.length_b   1.000
_cell.length_c   1.000
_cell.angle_alpha   90.00
_cell.angle_beta   90.00
_cell.angle_gamma   90.00
#
_symmetry.space_group_name_H-M   'P 1'
#
loop_
_entity.id
_entity.type
_entity.pdbx_description
1 polymer ?
#
loop_
_entity_poly.entity_id
_entity_poly.type
_entity_poly.pdbx_seq_one_letter_code
_entity_poly.pdbx_strand_id
1 'polypeptide(L)'
;MNKFFIFVLLFIFFFRQIIMLNAENDTYINTTNIIYNEEKNLVELAENSKINIGNTNILIDRGIIDYEKDKVEVFGNFYLYQDLNILSGKDLVGNTSLNNFSAIDVSYIYNNDLKIDSDSFERSGSIIYFYNNFLTPCELEGYFGCPTWSLRIDETKYDVDKDKFVHFDTFLQIADYKLFYLPYFSHYGVKAPRQRGFLTPTLEFAIGGNSGIYTPYYIPITESTDIKLTPKFIFSENLDFTNNYSLNTQLKSKTSGGTFELTLDNIKYENNDDINSSARLNVRQVLDKNKLVYFEGLVTNSVSTTRSINEDPLKFENIYLRLDNYDFYLKNDYFSAE
;
A
#
# COMPACT_ATOMS: atom_id res chain seq x y z
N MET A 1 -42.86 -19.89 32.78
CA MET A 1 -41.94 -19.68 31.64
C MET A 1 -42.52 -20.43 30.46
N ASN A 2 -43.02 -19.68 29.44
CA ASN A 2 -43.96 -20.18 28.44
C ASN A 2 -43.28 -21.18 27.48
N LYS A 3 -43.88 -22.35 27.31
CA LYS A 3 -43.48 -23.39 26.34
C LYS A 3 -43.35 -22.86 24.91
N PHE A 4 -44.04 -21.75 24.60
CA PHE A 4 -43.94 -21.03 23.34
C PHE A 4 -42.58 -20.35 23.14
N PHE A 5 -41.97 -19.82 24.21
CA PHE A 5 -40.65 -19.15 24.15
C PHE A 5 -39.52 -20.15 23.93
N ILE A 6 -39.61 -21.34 24.45
CA ILE A 6 -38.68 -22.45 24.26
C ILE A 6 -38.74 -22.95 22.80
N PHE A 7 -39.94 -23.01 22.23
CA PHE A 7 -40.16 -23.44 20.86
C PHE A 7 -39.60 -22.43 19.86
N VAL A 8 -39.75 -21.13 20.11
CA VAL A 8 -39.17 -20.06 19.29
C VAL A 8 -37.66 -20.05 19.38
N LEU A 9 -37.07 -20.27 20.55
CA LEU A 9 -35.63 -20.38 20.73
C LEU A 9 -35.02 -21.62 20.02
N LEU A 10 -35.69 -22.75 20.09
CA LEU A 10 -35.32 -23.97 19.38
C LEU A 10 -35.45 -23.80 17.86
N PHE A 11 -36.47 -23.10 17.39
CA PHE A 11 -36.66 -22.81 15.96
C PHE A 11 -35.57 -21.86 15.41
N ILE A 12 -35.20 -20.84 16.20
CA ILE A 12 -34.10 -19.92 15.86
C ILE A 12 -32.75 -20.65 15.87
N PHE A 13 -32.55 -21.59 16.82
CA PHE A 13 -31.31 -22.39 16.86
C PHE A 13 -31.23 -23.39 15.72
N PHE A 14 -32.34 -23.99 15.30
CA PHE A 14 -32.41 -24.87 14.13
C PHE A 14 -32.23 -24.12 12.81
N PHE A 15 -32.77 -22.91 12.68
CA PHE A 15 -32.57 -22.07 11.50
C PHE A 15 -31.13 -21.53 11.40
N ARG A 16 -30.43 -21.34 12.52
CA ARG A 16 -29.01 -20.94 12.52
C ARG A 16 -28.08 -22.06 12.05
N GLN A 17 -28.47 -23.31 12.17
CA GLN A 17 -27.69 -24.45 11.65
C GLN A 17 -27.91 -24.70 10.16
N ILE A 18 -28.97 -24.19 9.57
CA ILE A 18 -29.28 -24.38 8.13
C ILE A 18 -28.59 -23.34 7.24
N ILE A 19 -28.01 -22.26 7.80
CA ILE A 19 -27.32 -21.18 7.04
C ILE A 19 -25.79 -21.34 7.07
N MET A 20 -25.26 -22.48 7.49
CA MET A 20 -23.93 -22.92 7.08
C MET A 20 -24.08 -23.79 5.81
N LEU A 21 -24.66 -23.21 4.74
CA LEU A 21 -24.33 -23.68 3.40
C LEU A 21 -22.86 -23.29 3.22
N ASN A 22 -22.00 -24.30 3.29
CA ASN A 22 -20.69 -24.22 2.66
C ASN A 22 -20.99 -23.82 1.22
N ALA A 23 -20.56 -22.61 0.83
CA ALA A 23 -20.46 -22.31 -0.58
C ALA A 23 -19.39 -23.29 -1.08
N GLU A 24 -19.82 -24.40 -1.65
CA GLU A 24 -18.99 -25.29 -2.43
C GLU A 24 -18.42 -24.40 -3.52
N ASN A 25 -17.12 -24.19 -3.53
CA ASN A 25 -16.48 -23.42 -4.59
C ASN A 25 -16.58 -24.28 -5.85
N ASP A 26 -17.60 -23.99 -6.66
CA ASP A 26 -17.78 -24.66 -7.95
C ASP A 26 -16.52 -24.44 -8.79
N THR A 27 -15.91 -25.54 -9.20
CA THR A 27 -14.77 -25.50 -10.10
C THR A 27 -15.26 -25.72 -11.53
N TYR A 28 -15.01 -24.74 -12.39
CA TYR A 28 -15.35 -24.83 -13.82
C TYR A 28 -14.06 -24.93 -14.63
N ILE A 29 -14.00 -25.95 -15.50
CA ILE A 29 -12.88 -26.15 -16.41
C ILE A 29 -13.37 -25.93 -17.83
N ASN A 30 -12.74 -25.03 -18.56
CA ASN A 30 -12.95 -24.78 -19.98
C ASN A 30 -11.63 -25.08 -20.72
N THR A 31 -11.65 -26.07 -21.56
CA THR A 31 -10.47 -26.54 -22.31
C THR A 31 -10.87 -27.06 -23.67
N THR A 32 -9.94 -27.09 -24.60
CA THR A 32 -10.15 -27.64 -25.94
C THR A 32 -10.24 -29.17 -25.95
N ASN A 33 -9.59 -29.82 -24.98
CA ASN A 33 -9.62 -31.28 -24.82
C ASN A 33 -9.37 -31.63 -23.36
N ILE A 34 -10.16 -32.59 -22.84
CA ILE A 34 -10.05 -33.15 -21.49
C ILE A 34 -9.98 -34.66 -21.60
N ILE A 35 -9.02 -35.27 -20.95
CA ILE A 35 -8.92 -36.70 -20.82
C ILE A 35 -9.12 -37.03 -19.34
N TYR A 36 -10.22 -37.72 -19.02
CA TYR A 36 -10.51 -38.21 -17.70
C TYR A 36 -10.27 -39.70 -17.58
N ASN A 37 -9.42 -40.10 -16.65
CA ASN A 37 -9.14 -41.50 -16.32
C ASN A 37 -9.84 -41.84 -15.00
N GLU A 38 -10.99 -42.52 -15.10
CA GLU A 38 -11.80 -42.90 -13.92
C GLU A 38 -11.05 -43.85 -12.97
N GLU A 39 -10.25 -44.79 -13.50
CA GLU A 39 -9.54 -45.76 -12.66
C GLU A 39 -8.50 -45.10 -11.76
N LYS A 40 -7.92 -43.98 -12.20
CA LYS A 40 -6.88 -43.22 -11.49
C LYS A 40 -7.36 -41.94 -10.90
N ASN A 41 -8.64 -41.57 -11.08
CA ASN A 41 -9.22 -40.29 -10.70
C ASN A 41 -8.36 -39.09 -11.13
N LEU A 42 -7.90 -39.15 -12.38
CA LEU A 42 -6.92 -38.22 -12.95
C LEU A 42 -7.53 -37.48 -14.14
N VAL A 43 -7.33 -36.14 -14.17
CA VAL A 43 -7.75 -35.27 -15.27
C VAL A 43 -6.52 -34.69 -15.95
N GLU A 44 -6.37 -34.95 -17.25
CA GLU A 44 -5.35 -34.29 -18.07
C GLU A 44 -6.00 -33.17 -18.86
N LEU A 45 -5.41 -31.97 -18.79
CA LEU A 45 -5.84 -30.73 -19.44
C LEU A 45 -4.92 -30.44 -20.61
N ALA A 46 -5.53 -30.26 -21.78
CA ALA A 46 -4.83 -29.88 -23.01
C ALA A 46 -4.40 -28.43 -23.02
N GLU A 47 -3.72 -28.02 -24.07
CA GLU A 47 -3.20 -26.68 -24.28
C GLU A 47 -4.29 -25.59 -24.17
N ASN A 48 -3.89 -24.46 -23.55
CA ASN A 48 -4.73 -23.26 -23.35
C ASN A 48 -6.00 -23.54 -22.51
N SER A 49 -5.87 -24.32 -21.46
CA SER A 49 -6.98 -24.62 -20.57
C SER A 49 -7.22 -23.47 -19.59
N LYS A 50 -8.51 -23.17 -19.36
CA LYS A 50 -8.97 -22.18 -18.38
C LYS A 50 -9.70 -22.89 -17.25
N ILE A 51 -9.24 -22.67 -16.02
CA ILE A 51 -9.81 -23.21 -14.79
C ILE A 51 -10.31 -22.04 -13.95
N ASN A 52 -11.54 -22.12 -13.46
CA ASN A 52 -12.11 -21.15 -12.53
C ASN A 52 -12.37 -21.86 -11.20
N ILE A 53 -11.79 -21.39 -10.12
CA ILE A 53 -11.98 -21.90 -8.76
C ILE A 53 -12.43 -20.70 -7.90
N GLY A 54 -13.73 -20.63 -7.59
CA GLY A 54 -14.28 -19.47 -6.88
C GLY A 54 -13.96 -18.16 -7.60
N ASN A 55 -13.24 -17.26 -6.93
CA ASN A 55 -12.83 -15.95 -7.50
C ASN A 55 -11.50 -15.99 -8.26
N THR A 56 -10.90 -17.18 -8.41
CA THR A 56 -9.60 -17.33 -9.06
C THR A 56 -9.78 -17.88 -10.47
N ASN A 57 -9.24 -17.15 -11.45
CA ASN A 57 -9.17 -17.60 -12.83
C ASN A 57 -7.74 -17.99 -13.15
N ILE A 58 -7.56 -19.18 -13.73
CA ILE A 58 -6.26 -19.73 -14.06
C ILE A 58 -6.25 -20.08 -15.54
N LEU A 59 -5.23 -19.60 -16.25
CA LEU A 59 -4.91 -19.98 -17.61
C LEU A 59 -3.62 -20.79 -17.56
N ILE A 60 -3.60 -21.95 -18.20
CA ILE A 60 -2.45 -22.87 -18.22
C ILE A 60 -2.17 -23.35 -19.63
N ASP A 61 -0.90 -23.60 -19.94
CA ASP A 61 -0.54 -24.24 -21.20
C ASP A 61 -1.10 -25.67 -21.23
N ARG A 62 -0.77 -26.47 -20.23
CA ARG A 62 -1.30 -27.83 -20.02
C ARG A 62 -1.13 -28.25 -18.57
N GLY A 63 -1.89 -29.21 -18.11
CA GLY A 63 -1.79 -29.68 -16.72
C GLY A 63 -2.39 -31.03 -16.45
N ILE A 64 -2.10 -31.56 -15.26
CA ILE A 64 -2.64 -32.80 -14.72
C ILE A 64 -3.21 -32.49 -13.33
N ILE A 65 -4.43 -32.94 -13.07
CA ILE A 65 -5.06 -32.92 -11.76
C ILE A 65 -5.25 -34.36 -11.29
N ASP A 66 -4.61 -34.75 -10.22
CA ASP A 66 -4.72 -36.04 -9.55
C ASP A 66 -5.51 -35.86 -8.26
N TYR A 67 -6.81 -36.16 -8.29
CA TYR A 67 -7.70 -35.99 -7.14
C TYR A 67 -7.44 -37.03 -6.03
N GLU A 68 -6.87 -38.21 -6.39
CA GLU A 68 -6.54 -39.22 -5.39
C GLU A 68 -5.35 -38.80 -4.53
N LYS A 69 -4.37 -38.12 -5.13
CA LYS A 69 -3.17 -37.62 -4.44
C LYS A 69 -3.28 -36.16 -3.99
N ASP A 70 -4.43 -35.51 -4.20
CA ASP A 70 -4.60 -34.07 -3.97
C ASP A 70 -3.48 -33.23 -4.62
N LYS A 71 -3.22 -33.46 -5.91
CA LYS A 71 -2.08 -32.88 -6.62
C LYS A 71 -2.49 -32.26 -7.94
N VAL A 72 -1.96 -31.05 -8.20
CA VAL A 72 -2.02 -30.34 -9.49
C VAL A 72 -0.61 -30.13 -10.00
N GLU A 73 -0.38 -30.45 -11.26
CA GLU A 73 0.86 -30.15 -11.97
C GLU A 73 0.52 -29.39 -13.26
N VAL A 74 1.12 -28.22 -13.41
CA VAL A 74 1.04 -27.40 -14.63
C VAL A 74 2.41 -27.43 -15.31
N PHE A 75 2.42 -27.68 -16.60
CA PHE A 75 3.61 -27.72 -17.43
C PHE A 75 3.61 -26.55 -18.41
N GLY A 76 4.68 -25.77 -18.41
CA GLY A 76 4.81 -24.54 -19.17
C GLY A 76 4.24 -23.34 -18.44
N ASN A 77 3.74 -22.36 -19.18
CA ASN A 77 3.30 -21.10 -18.61
C ASN A 77 1.93 -21.24 -17.93
N PHE A 78 1.76 -20.44 -16.86
CA PHE A 78 0.45 -20.22 -16.25
C PHE A 78 0.23 -18.74 -15.92
N TYR A 79 -1.05 -18.36 -15.83
CA TYR A 79 -1.52 -17.07 -15.36
C TYR A 79 -2.66 -17.29 -14.36
N LEU A 80 -2.51 -16.78 -13.16
CA LEU A 80 -3.51 -16.83 -12.09
C LEU A 80 -3.97 -15.40 -11.78
N TYR A 81 -5.28 -15.17 -11.91
CA TYR A 81 -5.91 -13.89 -11.66
C TYR A 81 -6.80 -14.00 -10.44
N GLN A 82 -6.55 -13.19 -9.45
CA GLN A 82 -7.37 -13.10 -8.24
C GLN A 82 -7.54 -11.64 -7.83
N ASP A 83 -8.75 -11.11 -7.94
CA ASP A 83 -9.05 -9.68 -7.74
C ASP A 83 -8.17 -8.79 -8.64
N LEU A 84 -7.36 -7.91 -8.02
CA LEU A 84 -6.39 -7.03 -8.69
C LEU A 84 -4.96 -7.62 -8.69
N ASN A 85 -4.80 -8.88 -8.30
CA ASN A 85 -3.51 -9.54 -8.26
C ASN A 85 -3.37 -10.49 -9.46
N ILE A 86 -2.18 -10.50 -10.04
CA ILE A 86 -1.84 -11.38 -11.15
C ILE A 86 -0.56 -12.12 -10.79
N LEU A 87 -0.61 -13.44 -10.81
CA LEU A 87 0.55 -14.31 -10.67
C LEU A 87 0.76 -15.04 -11.99
N SER A 88 1.91 -14.89 -12.58
CA SER A 88 2.32 -15.66 -13.77
C SER A 88 3.66 -16.34 -13.52
N GLY A 89 3.92 -17.43 -14.20
CA GLY A 89 5.16 -18.18 -14.03
C GLY A 89 5.17 -19.43 -14.87
N LYS A 90 6.05 -20.36 -14.49
CA LYS A 90 6.20 -21.66 -15.15
C LYS A 90 6.14 -22.80 -14.13
N ASP A 91 5.72 -23.95 -14.63
CA ASP A 91 5.82 -25.24 -13.94
C ASP A 91 5.30 -25.22 -12.49
N LEU A 92 3.98 -25.03 -12.35
CA LEU A 92 3.32 -25.00 -11.05
C LEU A 92 3.07 -26.42 -10.55
N VAL A 93 3.44 -26.68 -9.30
CA VAL A 93 3.11 -27.92 -8.59
C VAL A 93 2.47 -27.60 -7.25
N GLY A 94 1.31 -28.17 -6.98
CA GLY A 94 0.60 -27.89 -5.74
C GLY A 94 -0.53 -28.84 -5.43
N ASN A 95 -1.34 -28.52 -4.43
CA ASN A 95 -2.56 -29.23 -4.10
C ASN A 95 -3.75 -28.74 -4.95
N THR A 96 -4.81 -29.53 -5.03
CA THR A 96 -5.99 -29.21 -5.87
C THR A 96 -6.72 -27.94 -5.47
N SER A 97 -6.62 -27.53 -4.22
CA SER A 97 -7.18 -26.26 -3.72
C SER A 97 -6.30 -25.02 -3.98
N LEU A 98 -5.06 -25.22 -4.47
CA LEU A 98 -4.04 -24.18 -4.67
C LEU A 98 -3.72 -23.34 -3.41
N ASN A 99 -3.96 -23.89 -2.25
CA ASN A 99 -3.56 -23.28 -0.99
C ASN A 99 -2.07 -23.51 -0.70
N ASN A 100 -1.51 -24.60 -1.24
CA ASN A 100 -0.10 -24.92 -1.14
C ASN A 100 0.41 -25.26 -2.56
N PHE A 101 1.30 -24.44 -3.07
CA PHE A 101 1.92 -24.68 -4.38
C PHE A 101 3.25 -23.96 -4.52
N SER A 102 4.08 -24.45 -5.42
CA SER A 102 5.33 -23.82 -5.84
C SER A 102 5.36 -23.63 -7.35
N ALA A 103 6.15 -22.66 -7.80
CA ALA A 103 6.36 -22.35 -9.22
C ALA A 103 7.74 -21.72 -9.42
N ILE A 104 8.19 -21.64 -10.67
CA ILE A 104 9.45 -21.03 -11.07
C ILE A 104 9.24 -19.91 -12.08
N ASP A 105 10.25 -19.03 -12.24
CA ASP A 105 10.22 -17.87 -13.15
C ASP A 105 8.93 -17.03 -12.96
N VAL A 106 8.66 -16.63 -11.74
CA VAL A 106 7.38 -16.03 -11.34
C VAL A 106 7.41 -14.52 -11.45
N SER A 107 6.35 -13.94 -11.99
CA SER A 107 6.02 -12.52 -11.91
C SER A 107 4.71 -12.34 -11.16
N TYR A 108 4.74 -11.59 -10.07
CA TYR A 108 3.58 -11.29 -9.26
C TYR A 108 3.28 -9.79 -9.29
N ILE A 109 2.11 -9.41 -9.75
CA ILE A 109 1.61 -8.04 -9.73
C ILE A 109 0.60 -7.95 -8.58
N TYR A 110 0.93 -7.16 -7.57
CA TYR A 110 0.08 -6.91 -6.42
C TYR A 110 -0.68 -5.61 -6.61
N ASN A 111 -2.01 -5.68 -6.58
CA ASN A 111 -2.95 -4.55 -6.65
C ASN A 111 -2.67 -3.57 -7.81
N ASN A 112 -2.16 -4.05 -8.92
CA ASN A 112 -1.74 -3.29 -10.12
C ASN A 112 -0.62 -2.24 -9.90
N ASP A 113 -0.03 -2.16 -8.70
CA ASP A 113 0.93 -1.12 -8.34
C ASP A 113 2.34 -1.64 -8.08
N LEU A 114 2.47 -2.87 -7.57
CA LEU A 114 3.76 -3.44 -7.17
C LEU A 114 4.05 -4.70 -7.95
N LYS A 115 5.18 -4.74 -8.62
CA LYS A 115 5.65 -5.90 -9.35
C LYS A 115 6.79 -6.59 -8.60
N ILE A 116 6.69 -7.93 -8.47
CA ILE A 116 7.74 -8.80 -7.91
C ILE A 116 8.05 -9.87 -8.96
N ASP A 117 9.25 -9.85 -9.51
CA ASP A 117 9.79 -10.93 -10.34
C ASP A 117 10.70 -11.80 -9.47
N SER A 118 10.57 -13.12 -9.54
CA SER A 118 11.24 -14.08 -8.64
C SER A 118 11.67 -15.33 -9.37
N ASP A 119 12.85 -15.86 -9.03
CA ASP A 119 13.30 -17.15 -9.58
C ASP A 119 12.43 -18.31 -9.14
N SER A 120 11.96 -18.29 -7.89
CA SER A 120 11.06 -19.31 -7.35
C SER A 120 10.06 -18.72 -6.37
N PHE A 121 8.92 -19.39 -6.28
CA PHE A 121 7.75 -19.01 -5.52
C PHE A 121 7.23 -20.20 -4.74
N GLU A 122 6.81 -19.99 -3.51
CA GLU A 122 6.15 -20.98 -2.68
C GLU A 122 4.99 -20.36 -1.92
N ARG A 123 3.83 -20.97 -1.96
CA ARG A 123 2.67 -20.61 -1.14
C ARG A 123 2.38 -21.74 -0.16
N SER A 124 2.22 -21.39 1.12
CA SER A 124 1.78 -22.27 2.19
C SER A 124 0.64 -21.62 2.96
N GLY A 125 -0.58 -21.94 2.60
CA GLY A 125 -1.79 -21.31 3.14
C GLY A 125 -1.83 -19.81 2.82
N SER A 126 -1.82 -18.97 3.88
CA SER A 126 -1.81 -17.51 3.76
C SER A 126 -0.40 -16.91 3.67
N ILE A 127 0.64 -17.71 3.71
CA ILE A 127 2.02 -17.23 3.59
C ILE A 127 2.57 -17.55 2.20
N ILE A 128 3.19 -16.55 1.60
CA ILE A 128 3.84 -16.63 0.29
C ILE A 128 5.31 -16.26 0.47
N TYR A 129 6.19 -17.04 -0.17
CA TYR A 129 7.62 -16.78 -0.25
C TYR A 129 8.04 -16.57 -1.70
N PHE A 130 8.87 -15.54 -1.92
CA PHE A 130 9.56 -15.27 -3.17
C PHE A 130 11.05 -15.32 -2.90
N TYR A 131 11.80 -16.06 -3.70
CA TYR A 131 13.24 -16.23 -3.55
C TYR A 131 13.99 -15.61 -4.73
N ASN A 132 15.13 -14.94 -4.44
CA ASN A 132 15.92 -14.19 -5.42
C ASN A 132 15.06 -13.25 -6.24
N ASN A 133 14.39 -12.34 -5.56
CA ASN A 133 13.36 -11.52 -6.18
C ASN A 133 13.79 -10.08 -6.41
N PHE A 134 13.12 -9.47 -7.37
CA PHE A 134 13.28 -8.09 -7.78
C PHE A 134 11.92 -7.39 -7.63
N LEU A 135 11.88 -6.34 -6.83
CA LEU A 135 10.66 -5.62 -6.52
C LEU A 135 10.74 -4.19 -7.03
N THR A 136 9.73 -3.74 -7.75
CA THR A 136 9.61 -2.37 -8.25
C THR A 136 8.15 -1.93 -8.33
N PRO A 137 7.81 -0.68 -7.97
CA PRO A 137 6.51 -0.08 -8.22
C PRO A 137 6.39 0.53 -9.62
N CYS A 138 7.41 0.38 -10.44
CA CYS A 138 7.50 1.03 -11.74
C CYS A 138 6.57 0.37 -12.77
N GLU A 139 5.75 1.15 -13.45
CA GLU A 139 5.12 0.73 -14.70
C GLU A 139 6.18 0.47 -15.76
N LEU A 140 6.06 -0.63 -16.51
CA LEU A 140 7.07 -1.12 -17.45
C LEU A 140 7.32 -0.22 -18.67
N GLU A 141 6.61 0.91 -18.83
CA GLU A 141 6.62 1.78 -20.01
C GLU A 141 7.01 3.24 -19.70
N GLY A 142 7.86 3.50 -18.72
CA GLY A 142 8.33 4.85 -18.39
C GLY A 142 9.30 5.43 -19.41
N TYR A 143 9.24 6.77 -19.65
CA TYR A 143 10.02 7.53 -20.63
C TYR A 143 11.55 7.45 -20.43
N PHE A 144 12.05 7.04 -19.25
CA PHE A 144 13.46 6.88 -18.90
C PHE A 144 13.92 5.42 -18.73
N GLY A 145 13.11 4.46 -19.16
CA GLY A 145 13.36 3.05 -18.86
C GLY A 145 13.07 2.72 -17.40
N CYS A 146 12.16 1.82 -17.14
CA CYS A 146 11.88 1.31 -15.81
C CYS A 146 12.81 0.13 -15.52
N PRO A 147 13.29 0.00 -14.30
CA PRO A 147 12.93 0.80 -13.12
C PRO A 147 13.93 1.90 -12.80
N THR A 148 13.43 3.10 -12.45
CA THR A 148 14.28 4.17 -11.91
C THR A 148 14.91 3.74 -10.59
N TRP A 149 14.15 3.02 -9.74
CA TRP A 149 14.64 2.36 -8.54
C TRP A 149 13.98 1.00 -8.32
N SER A 150 14.68 0.14 -7.66
CA SER A 150 14.22 -1.23 -7.38
C SER A 150 14.84 -1.77 -6.10
N LEU A 151 14.26 -2.82 -5.58
CA LEU A 151 14.83 -3.63 -4.52
C LEU A 151 15.23 -4.99 -5.08
N ARG A 152 16.47 -5.38 -4.87
CA ARG A 152 16.93 -6.75 -5.08
C ARG A 152 16.97 -7.45 -3.74
N ILE A 153 16.28 -8.57 -3.61
CA ILE A 153 15.94 -9.18 -2.35
C ILE A 153 16.20 -10.68 -2.43
N ASP A 154 16.88 -11.24 -1.44
CA ASP A 154 17.14 -12.68 -1.42
C ASP A 154 15.86 -13.45 -1.05
N GLU A 155 15.09 -12.98 -0.06
CA GLU A 155 13.82 -13.58 0.32
C GLU A 155 12.77 -12.51 0.65
N THR A 156 11.59 -12.65 0.05
CA THR A 156 10.38 -11.90 0.43
C THR A 156 9.33 -12.85 0.96
N LYS A 157 8.86 -12.59 2.17
CA LYS A 157 7.70 -13.25 2.78
C LYS A 157 6.51 -12.32 2.74
N TYR A 158 5.39 -12.76 2.17
CA TYR A 158 4.12 -12.05 2.16
C TYR A 158 3.07 -12.80 2.97
N ASP A 159 2.57 -12.18 4.03
CA ASP A 159 1.45 -12.64 4.86
C ASP A 159 0.16 -12.04 4.28
N VAL A 160 -0.62 -12.84 3.57
CA VAL A 160 -1.84 -12.41 2.86
C VAL A 160 -2.91 -11.94 3.84
N ASP A 161 -3.07 -12.60 5.01
CA ASP A 161 -4.08 -12.26 6.00
C ASP A 161 -3.80 -10.91 6.66
N LYS A 162 -2.52 -10.60 6.88
CA LYS A 162 -2.10 -9.31 7.46
C LYS A 162 -1.79 -8.26 6.41
N ASP A 163 -1.79 -8.66 5.15
CA ASP A 163 -1.34 -7.83 4.02
C ASP A 163 0.02 -7.19 4.32
N LYS A 164 1.00 -8.01 4.70
CA LYS A 164 2.31 -7.57 5.15
C LYS A 164 3.43 -8.26 4.41
N PHE A 165 4.31 -7.46 3.82
CA PHE A 165 5.55 -7.90 3.19
C PHE A 165 6.71 -7.77 4.17
N VAL A 166 7.58 -8.76 4.18
CA VAL A 166 8.83 -8.79 4.96
C VAL A 166 9.94 -9.22 4.01
N HIS A 167 10.99 -8.43 3.93
CA HIS A 167 12.11 -8.62 3.03
C HIS A 167 13.39 -8.85 3.81
N PHE A 168 14.17 -9.81 3.39
CA PHE A 168 15.45 -10.15 3.97
C PHE A 168 16.56 -9.96 2.93
N ASP A 169 17.71 -9.47 3.39
CA ASP A 169 18.90 -9.26 2.57
C ASP A 169 18.61 -8.44 1.31
N THR A 170 18.16 -7.20 1.54
CA THR A 170 17.65 -6.29 0.52
C THR A 170 18.70 -5.27 0.10
N PHE A 171 18.93 -5.10 -1.20
CA PHE A 171 19.67 -4.00 -1.78
C PHE A 171 18.74 -3.03 -2.49
N LEU A 172 18.78 -1.76 -2.10
CA LEU A 172 18.19 -0.68 -2.88
C LEU A 172 19.10 -0.40 -4.08
N GLN A 173 18.52 -0.38 -5.28
CA GLN A 173 19.20 -0.07 -6.53
C GLN A 173 18.55 1.16 -7.18
N ILE A 174 19.38 2.04 -7.76
CA ILE A 174 18.95 3.07 -8.71
C ILE A 174 19.63 2.74 -10.04
N ALA A 175 18.83 2.53 -11.07
CA ALA A 175 19.27 1.87 -12.29
C ALA A 175 19.96 0.53 -11.91
N ASP A 176 21.22 0.33 -12.29
CA ASP A 176 21.99 -0.90 -11.99
C ASP A 176 22.93 -0.75 -10.77
N TYR A 177 22.93 0.40 -10.10
CA TYR A 177 23.84 0.66 -8.99
C TYR A 177 23.22 0.30 -7.64
N LYS A 178 23.87 -0.60 -6.88
CA LYS A 178 23.52 -0.92 -5.50
C LYS A 178 23.95 0.24 -4.60
N LEU A 179 22.99 0.93 -3.97
CA LEU A 179 23.26 2.10 -3.15
C LEU A 179 23.25 1.78 -1.66
N PHE A 180 22.34 0.93 -1.23
CA PHE A 180 22.07 0.73 0.19
C PHE A 180 21.66 -0.71 0.48
N TYR A 181 22.17 -1.29 1.57
CA TYR A 181 21.84 -2.62 2.04
C TYR A 181 20.99 -2.57 3.30
N LEU A 182 19.90 -3.34 3.31
CA LEU A 182 19.02 -3.53 4.43
C LEU A 182 18.95 -5.02 4.75
N PRO A 183 19.43 -5.48 5.91
CA PRO A 183 19.33 -6.89 6.29
C PRO A 183 17.87 -7.31 6.53
N TYR A 184 17.03 -6.37 6.90
CA TYR A 184 15.61 -6.55 7.16
C TYR A 184 14.84 -5.28 6.82
N PHE A 185 13.72 -5.45 6.10
CA PHE A 185 12.77 -4.39 5.81
C PHE A 185 11.36 -4.96 5.76
N SER A 186 10.35 -4.22 6.22
CA SER A 186 8.97 -4.66 6.10
C SER A 186 8.03 -3.50 5.85
N HIS A 187 6.97 -3.76 5.08
CA HIS A 187 5.89 -2.80 4.85
C HIS A 187 4.54 -3.52 4.77
N TYR A 188 3.49 -2.75 4.93
CA TYR A 188 2.13 -3.24 4.72
C TYR A 188 1.69 -2.97 3.29
N GLY A 189 0.83 -3.82 2.77
CA GLY A 189 0.15 -3.61 1.50
C GLY A 189 -1.03 -2.63 1.63
N VAL A 190 -1.70 -2.37 0.52
CA VAL A 190 -2.79 -1.37 0.45
C VAL A 190 -4.09 -1.84 1.10
N LYS A 191 -4.26 -3.15 1.29
CA LYS A 191 -5.44 -3.75 1.95
C LYS A 191 -5.29 -3.83 3.47
N ALA A 192 -4.08 -3.63 3.99
CA ALA A 192 -3.83 -3.69 5.42
C ALA A 192 -4.64 -2.63 6.18
N PRO A 193 -5.15 -2.92 7.38
CA PRO A 193 -5.68 -1.89 8.26
C PRO A 193 -4.65 -0.80 8.48
N ARG A 194 -5.10 0.43 8.72
CA ARG A 194 -4.20 1.56 8.98
C ARG A 194 -3.23 1.22 10.11
N GLN A 195 -1.94 1.11 9.80
CA GLN A 195 -0.89 0.72 10.73
C GLN A 195 0.13 1.85 10.88
N ARG A 196 0.70 1.94 12.08
CA ARG A 196 1.86 2.83 12.30
C ARG A 196 3.11 2.23 11.66
N GLY A 197 3.94 3.08 11.07
CA GLY A 197 5.19 2.64 10.46
C GLY A 197 5.80 3.67 9.54
N PHE A 198 6.99 3.35 9.05
CA PHE A 198 7.63 4.15 8.02
C PHE A 198 6.90 3.99 6.69
N LEU A 199 6.69 5.12 6.01
CA LEU A 199 6.26 5.16 4.63
C LEU A 199 7.48 5.12 3.71
N THR A 200 7.24 4.93 2.43
CA THR A 200 8.30 4.91 1.41
C THR A 200 9.15 6.18 1.51
N PRO A 201 10.48 6.05 1.69
CA PRO A 201 11.36 7.20 1.66
C PRO A 201 11.34 7.87 0.30
N THR A 202 11.48 9.18 0.28
CA THR A 202 11.59 9.98 -0.95
C THR A 202 12.97 10.61 -1.01
N LEU A 203 13.64 10.47 -2.15
CA LEU A 203 14.91 11.13 -2.44
C LEU A 203 14.64 12.37 -3.28
N GLU A 204 15.21 13.49 -2.88
CA GLU A 204 15.19 14.74 -3.62
C GLU A 204 16.61 15.07 -4.05
N PHE A 205 16.80 15.19 -5.35
CA PHE A 205 18.09 15.59 -5.95
C PHE A 205 17.96 16.98 -6.55
N ALA A 206 18.82 17.90 -6.12
CA ALA A 206 18.90 19.24 -6.67
C ALA A 206 20.22 19.40 -7.43
N ILE A 207 20.15 19.82 -8.70
CA ILE A 207 21.32 20.16 -9.49
C ILE A 207 21.80 21.55 -9.06
N GLY A 208 23.01 21.63 -8.52
CA GLY A 208 23.57 22.87 -7.98
C GLY A 208 22.95 23.32 -6.67
N GLY A 209 22.40 22.38 -5.89
CA GLY A 209 21.80 22.63 -4.59
C GLY A 209 21.90 21.44 -3.64
N ASN A 210 21.31 21.56 -2.46
CA ASN A 210 21.31 20.51 -1.45
C ASN A 210 20.31 19.42 -1.83
N SER A 211 20.76 18.16 -1.84
CA SER A 211 19.90 16.98 -1.96
C SER A 211 19.36 16.56 -0.59
N GLY A 212 18.30 15.77 -0.56
CA GLY A 212 17.71 15.36 0.71
C GLY A 212 17.01 14.00 0.65
N ILE A 213 16.90 13.37 1.82
CA ILE A 213 16.11 12.17 2.02
C ILE A 213 14.99 12.48 3.04
N TYR A 214 13.77 12.19 2.66
CA TYR A 214 12.60 12.23 3.52
C TYR A 214 12.26 10.82 3.97
N THR A 215 12.00 10.63 5.26
CA THR A 215 11.63 9.32 5.79
C THR A 215 10.35 9.47 6.62
N PRO A 216 9.16 9.52 5.97
CA PRO A 216 7.92 9.76 6.69
C PRO A 216 7.58 8.60 7.62
N TYR A 217 7.11 8.91 8.83
CA TYR A 217 6.57 7.97 9.79
C TYR A 217 5.11 8.28 10.06
N TYR A 218 4.25 7.29 9.86
CA TYR A 218 2.80 7.41 9.97
C TYR A 218 2.29 6.81 11.28
N ILE A 219 1.38 7.52 11.95
CA ILE A 219 0.78 7.14 13.23
C ILE A 219 -0.73 7.33 13.13
N PRO A 220 -1.54 6.27 12.91
CA PRO A 220 -2.98 6.37 13.05
C PRO A 220 -3.36 6.50 14.52
N ILE A 221 -4.13 7.54 14.86
CA ILE A 221 -4.62 7.77 16.23
C ILE A 221 -6.02 7.17 16.37
N THR A 222 -6.89 7.44 15.40
CA THR A 222 -8.24 6.88 15.29
C THR A 222 -8.51 6.46 13.84
N GLU A 223 -9.67 5.92 13.55
CA GLU A 223 -10.08 5.60 12.18
C GLU A 223 -10.08 6.82 11.24
N SER A 224 -10.24 8.01 11.78
CA SER A 224 -10.36 9.25 11.03
C SER A 224 -9.27 10.26 11.30
N THR A 225 -8.34 9.99 12.21
CA THR A 225 -7.29 10.91 12.64
C THR A 225 -5.94 10.25 12.59
N ASP A 226 -4.96 10.95 12.02
CA ASP A 226 -3.57 10.49 11.93
C ASP A 226 -2.56 11.62 12.12
N ILE A 227 -1.34 11.21 12.48
CA ILE A 227 -0.15 12.05 12.49
C ILE A 227 0.85 11.47 11.48
N LYS A 228 1.47 12.34 10.70
CA LYS A 228 2.62 12.01 9.87
C LYS A 228 3.80 12.87 10.29
N LEU A 229 4.88 12.23 10.69
CA LEU A 229 6.17 12.86 11.00
C LEU A 229 7.09 12.64 9.82
N THR A 230 7.61 13.70 9.23
CA THR A 230 8.51 13.60 8.06
C THR A 230 9.83 14.30 8.38
N PRO A 231 10.81 13.59 8.97
CA PRO A 231 12.17 14.09 9.03
C PRO A 231 12.78 14.16 7.63
N LYS A 232 13.52 15.22 7.37
CA LYS A 232 14.35 15.41 6.17
C LYS A 232 15.80 15.60 6.61
N PHE A 233 16.66 14.77 6.05
CA PHE A 233 18.11 14.92 6.16
C PHE A 233 18.64 15.52 4.87
N ILE A 234 19.45 16.55 4.98
CA ILE A 234 19.93 17.34 3.85
C ILE A 234 21.42 17.06 3.64
N PHE A 235 21.80 16.76 2.40
CA PHE A 235 23.17 16.51 1.98
C PHE A 235 23.69 17.72 1.21
N SER A 236 24.98 17.99 1.34
CA SER A 236 25.68 18.98 0.50
C SER A 236 25.74 18.53 -0.97
N GLU A 237 26.21 19.43 -1.85
CA GLU A 237 26.44 19.10 -3.26
C GLU A 237 27.41 17.91 -3.47
N ASN A 238 28.31 17.67 -2.52
CA ASN A 238 29.26 16.54 -2.53
C ASN A 238 28.71 15.27 -1.85
N LEU A 239 27.39 15.23 -1.54
CA LEU A 239 26.71 14.15 -0.81
C LEU A 239 27.23 13.94 0.63
N ASP A 240 27.93 14.91 1.21
CA ASP A 240 28.29 14.86 2.62
C ASP A 240 27.09 15.22 3.48
N PHE A 241 26.94 14.54 4.62
CA PHE A 241 25.91 14.88 5.61
C PHE A 241 26.17 16.28 6.16
N THR A 242 25.18 17.14 6.08
CA THR A 242 25.18 18.46 6.69
C THR A 242 24.47 18.43 8.03
N ASN A 243 24.69 19.44 8.86
CA ASN A 243 23.90 19.65 10.08
C ASN A 243 22.51 20.29 9.77
N ASN A 244 22.14 20.35 8.49
CA ASN A 244 20.84 20.83 8.06
C ASN A 244 19.81 19.70 8.16
N TYR A 245 18.73 19.94 8.86
CA TYR A 245 17.62 19.02 8.95
C TYR A 245 16.29 19.74 9.06
N SER A 246 15.22 19.07 8.68
CA SER A 246 13.89 19.57 8.95
C SER A 246 12.98 18.46 9.47
N LEU A 247 11.94 18.89 10.19
CA LEU A 247 10.86 18.03 10.65
C LEU A 247 9.53 18.66 10.27
N ASN A 248 8.82 18.02 9.36
CA ASN A 248 7.42 18.33 9.08
C ASN A 248 6.53 17.40 9.88
N THR A 249 5.57 17.96 10.62
CA THR A 249 4.57 17.24 11.39
C THR A 249 3.19 17.60 10.87
N GLN A 250 2.44 16.62 10.38
CA GLN A 250 1.07 16.80 9.90
C GLN A 250 0.11 16.03 10.80
N LEU A 251 -0.88 16.71 11.36
CA LEU A 251 -2.04 16.11 12.01
C LEU A 251 -3.25 16.32 11.11
N LYS A 252 -3.85 15.23 10.66
CA LYS A 252 -5.05 15.23 9.82
C LYS A 252 -6.18 14.52 10.52
N SER A 253 -7.37 15.11 10.48
CA SER A 253 -8.59 14.50 10.99
C SER A 253 -9.73 14.72 10.01
N LYS A 254 -10.52 13.67 9.75
CA LYS A 254 -11.75 13.71 8.97
C LYS A 254 -12.93 13.43 9.89
N THR A 255 -13.94 14.27 9.80
CA THR A 255 -15.23 14.05 10.44
C THR A 255 -16.31 13.85 9.38
N SER A 256 -17.51 13.46 9.77
CA SER A 256 -18.65 13.37 8.84
C SER A 256 -18.99 14.70 8.17
N GLY A 257 -18.63 15.81 8.78
CA GLY A 257 -18.92 17.16 8.27
C GLY A 257 -17.71 17.89 7.68
N GLY A 258 -16.48 17.38 7.79
CA GLY A 258 -15.35 18.13 7.31
C GLY A 258 -13.97 17.58 7.59
N THR A 259 -12.99 18.46 7.50
CA THR A 259 -11.56 18.13 7.65
C THR A 259 -10.87 19.16 8.56
N PHE A 260 -9.92 18.68 9.34
CA PHE A 260 -8.98 19.45 10.12
C PHE A 260 -7.56 19.01 9.72
N GLU A 261 -6.69 19.96 9.41
CA GLU A 261 -5.28 19.70 9.12
C GLU A 261 -4.42 20.75 9.80
N LEU A 262 -3.50 20.29 10.67
CA LEU A 262 -2.45 21.10 11.27
C LEU A 262 -1.10 20.62 10.73
N THR A 263 -0.34 21.52 10.13
CA THR A 263 1.02 21.27 9.67
C THR A 263 1.99 22.13 10.45
N LEU A 264 3.00 21.53 11.04
CA LEU A 264 4.10 22.19 11.72
C LEU A 264 5.39 21.90 10.96
N ASP A 265 6.13 22.92 10.57
CA ASP A 265 7.43 22.81 9.94
C ASP A 265 8.50 23.41 10.86
N ASN A 266 9.57 22.68 11.07
CA ASN A 266 10.74 23.13 11.80
C ASN A 266 11.98 22.83 10.94
N ILE A 267 12.75 23.85 10.62
CA ILE A 267 13.93 23.75 9.75
C ILE A 267 15.13 24.36 10.49
N LYS A 268 16.18 23.57 10.60
CA LYS A 268 17.48 24.00 11.14
C LYS A 268 18.49 24.07 9.99
N TYR A 269 19.17 25.20 9.89
CA TYR A 269 20.33 25.38 9.00
C TYR A 269 21.62 25.45 9.79
N GLU A 270 22.70 24.88 9.28
CA GLU A 270 24.01 24.82 9.93
C GLU A 270 24.55 26.21 10.32
N ASN A 271 24.31 27.19 9.46
CA ASN A 271 24.81 28.54 9.63
C ASN A 271 23.86 29.47 10.41
N ASN A 272 22.80 28.93 10.99
CA ASN A 272 21.83 29.67 11.75
C ASN A 272 21.57 28.97 13.09
N ASP A 273 21.78 29.67 14.21
CA ASP A 273 21.52 29.11 15.53
C ASP A 273 20.03 28.95 15.80
N ASP A 274 19.19 29.72 15.12
CA ASP A 274 17.75 29.69 15.28
C ASP A 274 17.09 28.59 14.42
N ILE A 275 16.02 28.00 14.95
CA ILE A 275 15.14 27.10 14.23
C ILE A 275 14.05 27.92 13.56
N ASN A 276 13.95 27.81 12.25
CA ASN A 276 12.84 28.39 11.49
C ASN A 276 11.60 27.51 11.69
N SER A 277 10.52 28.08 12.22
CA SER A 277 9.29 27.33 12.53
C SER A 277 8.07 27.97 11.90
N SER A 278 7.18 27.14 11.39
CA SER A 278 5.86 27.56 10.92
C SER A 278 4.76 26.63 11.41
N ALA A 279 3.55 27.17 11.54
CA ALA A 279 2.35 26.42 11.83
C ALA A 279 1.24 26.83 10.85
N ARG A 280 0.73 25.87 10.09
CA ARG A 280 -0.42 26.04 9.19
C ARG A 280 -1.61 25.26 9.72
N LEU A 281 -2.75 25.93 9.82
CA LEU A 281 -4.01 25.34 10.22
C LEU A 281 -5.04 25.50 9.12
N ASN A 282 -5.58 24.38 8.63
CA ASN A 282 -6.70 24.33 7.69
C ASN A 282 -7.87 23.62 8.34
N VAL A 283 -9.01 24.28 8.42
CA VAL A 283 -10.25 23.73 8.96
C VAL A 283 -11.36 23.94 7.95
N ARG A 284 -12.08 22.89 7.65
CA ARG A 284 -13.33 22.95 6.88
C ARG A 284 -14.35 22.09 7.57
N GLN A 285 -15.42 22.68 8.09
CA GLN A 285 -16.46 21.97 8.82
C GLN A 285 -17.84 22.44 8.37
N VAL A 286 -18.63 21.52 7.85
CA VAL A 286 -20.07 21.70 7.62
C VAL A 286 -20.78 21.37 8.93
N LEU A 287 -21.42 22.35 9.53
CA LEU A 287 -22.15 22.20 10.77
C LEU A 287 -23.61 21.79 10.51
N ASP A 288 -24.19 22.29 9.42
CA ASP A 288 -25.55 22.02 8.95
C ASP A 288 -25.62 22.29 7.44
N LYS A 289 -26.76 22.01 6.80
CA LYS A 289 -26.96 22.20 5.34
C LYS A 289 -26.55 23.58 4.84
N ASN A 290 -26.71 24.62 5.68
CA ASN A 290 -26.45 26.02 5.35
C ASN A 290 -25.35 26.66 6.21
N LYS A 291 -24.58 25.84 6.97
CA LYS A 291 -23.55 26.35 7.89
C LYS A 291 -22.23 25.68 7.60
N LEU A 292 -21.28 26.47 7.09
CA LEU A 292 -19.91 26.06 6.81
C LEU A 292 -18.94 26.97 7.56
N VAL A 293 -18.00 26.37 8.27
CA VAL A 293 -16.82 27.04 8.80
C VAL A 293 -15.62 26.63 7.96
N TYR A 294 -14.93 27.61 7.43
CA TYR A 294 -13.65 27.45 6.75
C TYR A 294 -12.65 28.40 7.39
N PHE A 295 -11.49 27.86 7.73
CA PHE A 295 -10.37 28.63 8.26
C PHE A 295 -9.09 28.12 7.61
N GLU A 296 -8.27 29.04 7.12
CA GLU A 296 -6.91 28.79 6.66
C GLU A 296 -6.01 29.87 7.27
N GLY A 297 -5.00 29.44 8.04
CA GLY A 297 -4.07 30.34 8.69
C GLY A 297 -2.64 29.79 8.67
N LEU A 298 -1.67 30.69 8.51
CA LEU A 298 -0.25 30.40 8.57
C LEU A 298 0.41 31.37 9.55
N VAL A 299 1.17 30.84 10.49
CA VAL A 299 2.01 31.60 11.42
C VAL A 299 3.45 31.11 11.26
N THR A 300 4.37 32.06 11.17
CA THR A 300 5.81 31.81 11.11
C THR A 300 6.54 32.60 12.18
N ASN A 301 7.68 32.11 12.64
CA ASN A 301 8.48 32.83 13.63
C ASN A 301 9.33 33.97 13.03
N SER A 302 9.48 34.03 11.69
CA SER A 302 10.19 35.09 11.00
C SER A 302 9.87 35.15 9.51
N VAL A 303 10.16 36.27 8.83
CA VAL A 303 10.06 36.40 7.36
C VAL A 303 11.01 35.42 6.65
N SER A 304 12.19 35.19 7.20
CA SER A 304 13.14 34.23 6.65
C SER A 304 12.57 32.80 6.64
N THR A 305 11.80 32.47 7.67
CA THR A 305 11.08 31.16 7.73
C THR A 305 10.07 31.05 6.60
N THR A 306 9.27 32.07 6.36
CA THR A 306 8.27 32.08 5.28
C THR A 306 8.92 31.82 3.92
N ARG A 307 10.07 32.43 3.65
CA ARG A 307 10.85 32.22 2.43
C ARG A 307 11.45 30.81 2.36
N SER A 308 11.92 30.27 3.47
CA SER A 308 12.56 28.95 3.52
C SER A 308 11.60 27.80 3.27
N ILE A 309 10.30 27.98 3.51
CA ILE A 309 9.26 26.99 3.22
C ILE A 309 8.59 27.18 1.85
N ASN A 310 9.16 28.04 0.99
CA ASN A 310 8.63 28.40 -0.34
C ASN A 310 7.20 28.97 -0.31
N GLU A 311 6.85 29.64 0.77
CA GLU A 311 5.58 30.35 0.86
C GLU A 311 5.77 31.83 0.50
N ASP A 312 4.78 32.40 -0.16
CA ASP A 312 4.76 33.81 -0.43
C ASP A 312 4.60 34.57 0.91
N PRO A 313 5.55 35.45 1.29
CA PRO A 313 5.44 36.22 2.51
C PRO A 313 4.24 37.20 2.51
N LEU A 314 3.62 37.41 1.35
CA LEU A 314 2.40 38.21 1.19
C LEU A 314 1.14 37.35 1.08
N LYS A 315 1.24 36.04 1.38
CA LYS A 315 0.10 35.14 1.32
C LYS A 315 -0.96 35.56 2.34
N PHE A 316 -2.19 35.66 1.85
CA PHE A 316 -3.34 36.04 2.65
C PHE A 316 -3.91 34.85 3.41
N GLU A 317 -4.23 35.09 4.67
CA GLU A 317 -5.00 34.12 5.47
C GLU A 317 -6.49 34.37 5.23
N ASN A 318 -7.24 33.29 5.02
CA ASN A 318 -8.65 33.37 4.69
C ASN A 318 -9.48 32.74 5.82
N ILE A 319 -10.40 33.50 6.35
CA ILE A 319 -11.46 33.01 7.24
C ILE A 319 -12.77 33.14 6.49
N TYR A 320 -13.46 32.01 6.32
CA TYR A 320 -14.76 31.99 5.67
C TYR A 320 -15.77 31.30 6.58
N LEU A 321 -16.87 32.04 6.86
CA LEU A 321 -17.96 31.53 7.66
C LEU A 321 -19.27 31.73 6.90
N ARG A 322 -19.99 30.62 6.65
CA ARG A 322 -21.34 30.63 6.08
C ARG A 322 -22.35 30.23 7.14
N LEU A 323 -23.32 31.08 7.42
CA LEU A 323 -24.42 30.86 8.35
C LEU A 323 -25.75 31.23 7.67
N ASP A 324 -26.68 30.27 7.55
CA ASP A 324 -28.06 30.48 7.10
C ASP A 324 -28.18 31.34 5.82
N ASN A 325 -27.43 31.04 4.79
CA ASN A 325 -27.32 31.76 3.52
C ASN A 325 -26.62 33.13 3.57
N TYR A 326 -26.01 33.50 4.70
CA TYR A 326 -25.15 34.65 4.80
C TYR A 326 -23.69 34.21 4.75
N ASP A 327 -22.92 34.87 3.89
CA ASP A 327 -21.49 34.61 3.73
C ASP A 327 -20.71 35.74 4.42
N PHE A 328 -19.85 35.34 5.37
CA PHE A 328 -18.88 36.25 5.97
C PHE A 328 -17.50 35.81 5.49
N TYR A 329 -16.83 36.73 4.84
CA TYR A 329 -15.48 36.51 4.35
C TYR A 329 -14.56 37.57 4.98
N LEU A 330 -13.59 37.10 5.75
CA LEU A 330 -12.51 37.91 6.28
C LEU A 330 -11.22 37.47 5.58
N LYS A 331 -10.69 38.39 4.77
CA LYS A 331 -9.36 38.28 4.20
C LYS A 331 -8.43 39.14 5.02
N ASN A 332 -7.43 38.51 5.62
CA ASN A 332 -6.44 39.19 6.40
C ASN A 332 -5.11 39.19 5.65
N ASP A 333 -4.54 40.39 5.42
CA ASP A 333 -3.21 40.47 4.86
C ASP A 333 -2.22 40.11 5.98
N TYR A 334 -1.28 39.24 5.67
CA TYR A 334 -0.28 38.82 6.63
C TYR A 334 0.66 39.99 6.93
N PHE A 335 0.74 40.38 8.17
CA PHE A 335 1.77 41.28 8.69
C PHE A 335 2.76 40.44 9.50
N SER A 336 4.01 40.31 9.02
CA SER A 336 5.08 39.79 9.86
C SER A 336 5.29 40.84 10.98
N ALA A 337 5.03 40.44 12.21
CA ALA A 337 5.55 41.19 13.36
C ALA A 337 7.03 40.77 13.52
N GLU A 338 7.95 41.73 13.34
CA GLU A 338 9.33 41.62 13.80
C GLU A 338 9.39 41.75 15.32
#